data_a9ed35a822071b2db448151e23a1b498
#
_entry.id   a9ed35a822071b2db448151e23a1b498
#
_cell.length_a   1.000
_cell.length_b   1.000
_cell.length_c   1.000
_cell.angle_alpha   90.00
_cell.angle_beta   90.00
_cell.angle_gamma   90.00
#
_symmetry.space_group_name_H-M   'P 1'
#
loop_
_entity.id
_entity.type
_entity.pdbx_description
1 polymer ?
#
loop_
_entity_poly.entity_id
_entity_poly.type
_entity_poly.pdbx_seq_one_letter_code
_entity_poly.pdbx_strand_id
1 'polypeptide(L)'
;MKHQIINNDLKKFTINFNKFLKKKLSKDKNLLNQAILYSINTGGKRFRPYLVYIFGKELNLSNGVIFNLASAIEMLHNYSLVHDDLPSMDDDQFRRGKKTTHYKFNEYTAILAGCALLTKSYQILSNSSFKISDKKKTKLIEVLSKVSGEKGLLLGQYYDLSVKSPTVSGRLELNKLKTARLMSYCCQAVAICANKNKGFEVSMKKIGEYIGEI
;
A
#
# COMPACT_ATOMS: atom_id res chain seq x y z
N MET A 1 -15.51 25.40 -3.42
CA MET A 1 -15.60 25.18 -1.94
C MET A 1 -15.37 23.71 -1.54
N LYS A 2 -16.13 22.71 -2.02
CA LYS A 2 -15.93 21.28 -1.65
C LYS A 2 -14.54 20.74 -2.00
N HIS A 3 -13.99 21.04 -3.18
CA HIS A 3 -12.62 20.62 -3.58
C HIS A 3 -11.51 21.17 -2.67
N GLN A 4 -11.66 22.40 -2.18
CA GLN A 4 -10.68 23.00 -1.25
C GLN A 4 -10.72 22.32 0.12
N ILE A 5 -11.90 21.93 0.60
CA ILE A 5 -12.07 21.23 1.87
C ILE A 5 -11.37 19.85 1.82
N ILE A 6 -11.63 19.06 0.77
CA ILE A 6 -11.02 17.74 0.56
C ILE A 6 -9.49 17.86 0.44
N ASN A 7 -8.99 18.84 -0.32
CA ASN A 7 -7.55 19.05 -0.47
C ASN A 7 -6.87 19.45 0.85
N ASN A 8 -7.52 20.26 1.68
CA ASN A 8 -6.98 20.66 2.98
C ASN A 8 -6.97 19.49 3.96
N ASP A 9 -8.01 18.65 3.96
CA ASP A 9 -8.05 17.46 4.81
C ASP A 9 -6.98 16.44 4.39
N LEU A 10 -6.85 16.17 3.09
CA LEU A 10 -5.79 15.31 2.55
C LEU A 10 -4.38 15.82 2.92
N LYS A 11 -4.14 17.14 2.85
CA LYS A 11 -2.84 17.72 3.26
C LYS A 11 -2.57 17.50 4.75
N LYS A 12 -3.54 17.80 5.63
CA LYS A 12 -3.43 17.59 7.09
C LYS A 12 -3.20 16.12 7.41
N PHE A 13 -3.98 15.23 6.82
CA PHE A 13 -3.81 13.79 6.95
C PHE A 13 -2.40 13.37 6.53
N THR A 14 -1.94 13.77 5.34
CA THR A 14 -0.64 13.38 4.79
C THR A 14 0.51 13.77 5.69
N ILE A 15 0.49 14.98 6.27
CA ILE A 15 1.51 15.45 7.22
C ILE A 15 1.56 14.54 8.46
N ASN A 16 0.41 14.29 9.07
CA ASN A 16 0.31 13.49 10.30
C ASN A 16 0.65 12.02 10.03
N PHE A 17 0.17 11.48 8.92
CA PHE A 17 0.45 10.11 8.49
C PHE A 17 1.94 9.90 8.20
N ASN A 18 2.59 10.80 7.47
CA ASN A 18 4.02 10.70 7.19
C ASN A 18 4.87 10.75 8.47
N LYS A 19 4.49 11.56 9.47
CA LYS A 19 5.14 11.56 10.79
C LYS A 19 4.97 10.20 11.50
N PHE A 20 3.77 9.62 11.44
CA PHE A 20 3.50 8.31 12.03
C PHE A 20 4.25 7.19 11.30
N LEU A 21 4.23 7.20 9.96
CA LEU A 21 4.89 6.21 9.12
C LEU A 21 6.39 6.14 9.39
N LYS A 22 7.05 7.28 9.50
CA LYS A 22 8.49 7.36 9.84
C LYS A 22 8.81 6.73 11.20
N LYS A 23 7.91 6.82 12.19
CA LYS A 23 8.11 6.18 13.51
C LYS A 23 8.07 4.64 13.45
N LYS A 24 7.55 4.05 12.37
CA LYS A 24 7.53 2.59 12.16
C LYS A 24 8.83 2.04 11.59
N LEU A 25 9.71 2.91 11.10
CA LEU A 25 10.99 2.53 10.50
C LEU A 25 12.08 2.42 11.57
N SER A 26 13.13 1.66 11.24
CA SER A 26 14.33 1.60 12.08
C SER A 26 15.02 2.97 12.12
N LYS A 27 15.66 3.24 13.25
CA LYS A 27 16.52 4.42 13.45
C LYS A 27 17.98 4.16 13.10
N ASP A 28 18.34 2.91 12.80
CA ASP A 28 19.71 2.55 12.43
C ASP A 28 20.12 3.23 11.13
N LYS A 29 21.37 3.69 11.07
CA LYS A 29 21.87 4.47 9.95
C LYS A 29 22.60 3.64 8.89
N ASN A 30 22.40 2.30 8.85
CA ASN A 30 22.94 1.47 7.78
C ASN A 30 22.33 1.80 6.40
N LEU A 31 23.00 1.40 5.34
CA LEU A 31 22.60 1.73 3.96
C LEU A 31 21.21 1.19 3.61
N LEU A 32 20.84 -0.01 4.10
CA LEU A 32 19.53 -0.60 3.89
C LEU A 32 18.41 0.27 4.48
N ASN A 33 18.56 0.73 5.73
CA ASN A 33 17.57 1.59 6.36
C ASN A 33 17.49 2.97 5.71
N GLN A 34 18.61 3.50 5.20
CA GLN A 34 18.61 4.73 4.40
C GLN A 34 17.82 4.54 3.09
N ALA A 35 17.97 3.42 2.39
CA ALA A 35 17.23 3.11 1.17
C ALA A 35 15.73 2.93 1.44
N ILE A 36 15.34 2.24 2.51
CA ILE A 36 13.95 2.11 2.95
C ILE A 36 13.34 3.49 3.24
N LEU A 37 14.03 4.30 4.03
CA LEU A 37 13.55 5.65 4.37
C LEU A 37 13.46 6.54 3.12
N TYR A 38 14.43 6.42 2.24
CA TYR A 38 14.44 7.14 0.96
C TYR A 38 13.22 6.78 0.11
N SER A 39 12.96 5.50 -0.14
CA SER A 39 11.83 5.05 -0.96
C SER A 39 10.50 5.58 -0.45
N ILE A 40 10.27 5.56 0.86
CA ILE A 40 9.06 6.12 1.49
C ILE A 40 8.98 7.65 1.33
N ASN A 41 10.13 8.35 1.38
CA ASN A 41 10.21 9.81 1.27
C ASN A 41 10.25 10.33 -0.18
N THR A 42 10.27 9.48 -1.20
CA THR A 42 10.17 9.92 -2.62
C THR A 42 8.85 10.60 -2.95
N GLY A 43 7.93 10.60 -2.00
CA GLY A 43 6.65 11.30 -2.13
C GLY A 43 5.51 10.38 -2.55
N GLY A 44 4.43 11.01 -3.00
CA GLY A 44 3.21 10.35 -3.40
C GLY A 44 1.99 10.99 -2.76
N LYS A 45 0.84 10.87 -3.43
CA LYS A 45 -0.43 11.46 -2.98
C LYS A 45 -1.01 10.79 -1.73
N ARG A 46 -0.41 9.67 -1.26
CA ARG A 46 -0.92 8.87 -0.12
C ARG A 46 -2.40 8.51 -0.26
N PHE A 47 -2.84 8.26 -1.47
CA PHE A 47 -4.25 8.04 -1.78
C PHE A 47 -4.81 6.78 -1.09
N ARG A 48 -4.06 5.65 -1.13
CA ARG A 48 -4.44 4.42 -0.43
C ARG A 48 -4.57 4.60 1.09
N PRO A 49 -3.58 5.17 1.79
CA PRO A 49 -3.71 5.57 3.19
C PRO A 49 -4.90 6.49 3.47
N TYR A 50 -5.18 7.43 2.57
CA TYR A 50 -6.28 8.37 2.74
C TYR A 50 -7.65 7.72 2.62
N LEU A 51 -7.82 6.72 1.73
CA LEU A 51 -9.04 5.91 1.69
C LEU A 51 -9.28 5.19 3.03
N VAL A 52 -8.24 4.58 3.58
CA VAL A 52 -8.32 3.94 4.92
C VAL A 52 -8.71 4.95 5.98
N TYR A 53 -8.19 6.17 5.90
CA TYR A 53 -8.51 7.25 6.84
C TYR A 53 -9.98 7.67 6.74
N ILE A 54 -10.47 7.98 5.54
CA ILE A 54 -11.86 8.43 5.35
C ILE A 54 -12.84 7.36 5.85
N PHE A 55 -12.76 6.14 5.32
CA PHE A 55 -13.65 5.06 5.72
C PHE A 55 -13.48 4.66 7.18
N GLY A 56 -12.24 4.73 7.71
CA GLY A 56 -11.98 4.46 9.11
C GLY A 56 -12.63 5.47 10.03
N LYS A 57 -12.65 6.75 9.67
CA LYS A 57 -13.36 7.81 10.38
C LYS A 57 -14.87 7.61 10.37
N GLU A 58 -15.44 7.33 9.20
CA GLU A 58 -16.87 7.03 9.05
C GLU A 58 -17.31 5.82 9.88
N LEU A 59 -16.44 4.83 10.04
CA LEU A 59 -16.73 3.64 10.86
C LEU A 59 -16.24 3.78 12.32
N ASN A 60 -15.93 5.00 12.78
CA ASN A 60 -15.53 5.33 14.15
C ASN A 60 -14.29 4.55 14.66
N LEU A 61 -13.35 4.21 13.77
CA LEU A 61 -12.09 3.60 14.19
C LEU A 61 -11.16 4.64 14.85
N SER A 62 -10.41 4.21 15.86
CA SER A 62 -9.39 5.06 16.47
C SER A 62 -8.28 5.41 15.50
N ASN A 63 -7.66 6.58 15.66
CA ASN A 63 -6.52 7.00 14.84
C ASN A 63 -5.36 5.98 14.88
N GLY A 64 -5.15 5.31 16.01
CA GLY A 64 -4.15 4.26 16.14
C GLY A 64 -4.42 3.07 15.22
N VAL A 65 -5.66 2.62 15.11
CA VAL A 65 -6.08 1.54 14.18
C VAL A 65 -5.93 2.01 12.75
N ILE A 66 -6.47 3.17 12.40
CA ILE A 66 -6.42 3.74 11.06
C ILE A 66 -4.95 3.86 10.57
N PHE A 67 -4.08 4.46 11.36
CA PHE A 67 -2.70 4.73 10.95
C PHE A 67 -1.84 3.47 10.89
N ASN A 68 -2.06 2.46 11.77
CA ASN A 68 -1.37 1.18 11.63
C ASN A 68 -1.79 0.45 10.35
N LEU A 69 -3.10 0.35 10.07
CA LEU A 69 -3.61 -0.25 8.85
C LEU A 69 -3.10 0.47 7.60
N ALA A 70 -3.23 1.80 7.56
CA ALA A 70 -2.72 2.63 6.49
C ALA A 70 -1.21 2.47 6.26
N SER A 71 -0.43 2.34 7.36
CA SER A 71 1.02 2.12 7.28
C SER A 71 1.36 0.77 6.66
N ALA A 72 0.68 -0.31 7.04
CA ALA A 72 0.91 -1.63 6.45
C ALA A 72 0.66 -1.62 4.94
N ILE A 73 -0.44 -1.00 4.51
CA ILE A 73 -0.78 -0.88 3.09
C ILE A 73 0.26 -0.04 2.34
N GLU A 74 0.69 1.07 2.91
CA GLU A 74 1.68 1.95 2.27
C GLU A 74 3.08 1.32 2.21
N MET A 75 3.47 0.49 3.20
CA MET A 75 4.71 -0.30 3.13
C MET A 75 4.66 -1.28 1.97
N LEU A 76 3.57 -2.05 1.82
CA LEU A 76 3.40 -2.98 0.71
C LEU A 76 3.38 -2.25 -0.64
N HIS A 77 2.70 -1.11 -0.74
CA HIS A 77 2.69 -0.30 -1.96
C HIS A 77 4.09 0.22 -2.31
N ASN A 78 4.88 0.69 -1.34
CA ASN A 78 6.25 1.14 -1.61
C ASN A 78 7.17 -0.03 -1.98
N TYR A 79 6.97 -1.23 -1.39
CA TYR A 79 7.64 -2.45 -1.84
C TYR A 79 7.42 -2.67 -3.35
N SER A 80 6.17 -2.67 -3.80
CA SER A 80 5.88 -2.92 -5.22
C SER A 80 6.55 -1.88 -6.13
N LEU A 81 6.51 -0.59 -5.76
CA LEU A 81 7.16 0.46 -6.55
C LEU A 81 8.68 0.31 -6.61
N VAL A 82 9.34 -0.06 -5.50
CA VAL A 82 10.81 -0.25 -5.47
C VAL A 82 11.22 -1.41 -6.36
N HIS A 83 10.42 -2.50 -6.39
CA HIS A 83 10.70 -3.65 -7.24
C HIS A 83 10.33 -3.42 -8.70
N ASP A 84 9.21 -2.72 -8.97
CA ASP A 84 8.82 -2.33 -10.32
C ASP A 84 9.92 -1.50 -11.01
N ASP A 85 10.61 -0.62 -10.27
CA ASP A 85 11.69 0.24 -10.80
C ASP A 85 12.98 -0.50 -11.17
N LEU A 86 13.18 -1.76 -10.77
CA LEU A 86 14.45 -2.50 -10.96
C LEU A 86 14.80 -2.70 -12.45
N PRO A 87 16.11 -2.83 -12.78
CA PRO A 87 16.54 -3.08 -14.17
C PRO A 87 15.93 -4.32 -14.81
N SER A 88 15.61 -5.35 -14.02
CA SER A 88 14.94 -6.57 -14.47
C SER A 88 13.42 -6.45 -14.61
N MET A 89 12.85 -5.28 -14.32
CA MET A 89 11.42 -4.98 -14.38
C MET A 89 11.14 -3.83 -15.35
N ASP A 90 10.75 -2.65 -14.87
CA ASP A 90 10.44 -1.49 -15.73
C ASP A 90 11.70 -0.68 -16.12
N ASP A 91 12.86 -0.91 -15.47
CA ASP A 91 14.13 -0.22 -15.63
C ASP A 91 14.04 1.31 -15.53
N ASP A 92 13.25 1.77 -14.57
CA ASP A 92 13.00 3.19 -14.35
C ASP A 92 14.14 3.85 -13.55
N GLN A 93 14.83 4.83 -14.11
CA GLN A 93 15.87 5.58 -13.39
C GLN A 93 15.30 6.68 -12.49
N PHE A 94 14.09 7.19 -12.82
CA PHE A 94 13.42 8.27 -12.08
C PHE A 94 11.97 7.97 -11.82
N ARG A 95 11.52 8.23 -10.61
CA ARG A 95 10.12 8.16 -10.20
C ARG A 95 9.71 9.43 -9.45
N ARG A 96 8.65 10.10 -9.92
CA ARG A 96 8.17 11.37 -9.34
C ARG A 96 9.25 12.46 -9.26
N GLY A 97 10.11 12.54 -10.27
CA GLY A 97 11.21 13.52 -10.36
C GLY A 97 12.40 13.24 -9.44
N LYS A 98 12.47 12.06 -8.80
CA LYS A 98 13.60 11.62 -7.98
C LYS A 98 14.18 10.34 -8.54
N LYS A 99 15.50 10.11 -8.33
CA LYS A 99 16.14 8.86 -8.66
C LYS A 99 15.43 7.70 -7.99
N THR A 100 15.25 6.58 -8.70
CA THR A 100 14.72 5.34 -8.13
C THR A 100 15.69 4.76 -7.11
N THR A 101 15.24 3.82 -6.30
CA THR A 101 16.05 3.31 -5.18
C THR A 101 17.31 2.62 -5.70
N HIS A 102 17.22 1.78 -6.75
CA HIS A 102 18.36 1.10 -7.32
C HIS A 102 19.35 2.07 -7.99
N TYR A 103 18.85 3.12 -8.63
CA TYR A 103 19.68 4.14 -9.29
C TYR A 103 20.38 5.08 -8.31
N LYS A 104 19.80 5.27 -7.11
CA LYS A 104 20.42 6.10 -6.06
C LYS A 104 21.42 5.34 -5.20
N PHE A 105 21.14 4.08 -4.90
CA PHE A 105 21.99 3.24 -4.04
C PHE A 105 22.70 2.18 -4.87
N ASN A 106 22.10 1.05 -5.09
CA ASN A 106 22.44 -0.03 -6.00
C ASN A 106 21.30 -1.05 -6.05
N GLU A 107 21.37 -2.00 -6.97
CA GLU A 107 20.32 -2.96 -7.24
C GLU A 107 20.03 -3.88 -6.05
N TYR A 108 21.05 -4.54 -5.48
CA TYR A 108 20.83 -5.44 -4.33
C TYR A 108 20.25 -4.71 -3.11
N THR A 109 20.65 -3.45 -2.87
CA THR A 109 20.10 -2.64 -1.78
C THR A 109 18.63 -2.33 -2.03
N ALA A 110 18.22 -2.05 -3.27
CA ALA A 110 16.82 -1.83 -3.64
C ALA A 110 15.98 -3.10 -3.47
N ILE A 111 16.48 -4.26 -3.92
CA ILE A 111 15.83 -5.55 -3.72
C ILE A 111 15.58 -5.80 -2.24
N LEU A 112 16.62 -5.67 -1.41
CA LEU A 112 16.50 -5.90 0.03
C LEU A 112 15.62 -4.86 0.73
N ALA A 113 15.63 -3.61 0.28
CA ALA A 113 14.73 -2.57 0.79
C ALA A 113 13.26 -2.89 0.48
N GLY A 114 12.97 -3.37 -0.72
CA GLY A 114 11.64 -3.84 -1.09
C GLY A 114 11.19 -5.03 -0.23
N CYS A 115 12.03 -6.07 -0.08
CA CYS A 115 11.76 -7.21 0.80
C CYS A 115 11.48 -6.77 2.25
N ALA A 116 12.27 -5.82 2.77
CA ALA A 116 12.08 -5.29 4.11
C ALA A 116 10.76 -4.51 4.27
N LEU A 117 10.33 -3.78 3.25
CA LEU A 117 9.04 -3.08 3.22
C LEU A 117 7.87 -4.08 3.20
N LEU A 118 7.97 -5.14 2.40
CA LEU A 118 6.98 -6.21 2.34
C LEU A 118 6.82 -6.90 3.71
N THR A 119 7.91 -7.33 4.30
CA THR A 119 7.89 -7.96 5.63
C THR A 119 7.41 -7.01 6.72
N LYS A 120 7.77 -5.72 6.63
CA LYS A 120 7.31 -4.68 7.55
C LYS A 120 5.80 -4.46 7.50
N SER A 121 5.18 -4.60 6.33
CA SER A 121 3.72 -4.54 6.17
C SER A 121 3.05 -5.59 7.06
N TYR A 122 3.46 -6.84 6.99
CA TYR A 122 2.92 -7.92 7.82
C TYR A 122 3.27 -7.76 9.29
N GLN A 123 4.49 -7.31 9.61
CA GLN A 123 4.89 -7.03 10.98
C GLN A 123 4.00 -5.99 11.65
N ILE A 124 3.58 -4.94 10.93
CA ILE A 124 2.67 -3.92 11.46
C ILE A 124 1.30 -4.55 11.79
N LEU A 125 0.76 -5.39 10.93
CA LEU A 125 -0.55 -6.03 11.13
C LEU A 125 -0.56 -7.03 12.28
N SER A 126 0.55 -7.75 12.50
CA SER A 126 0.68 -8.74 13.58
C SER A 126 1.06 -8.13 14.94
N ASN A 127 1.55 -6.88 14.97
CA ASN A 127 2.12 -6.27 16.18
C ASN A 127 1.07 -6.04 17.27
N SER A 128 1.48 -6.20 18.54
CA SER A 128 0.64 -5.93 19.71
C SER A 128 0.22 -4.48 19.86
N SER A 129 0.99 -3.54 19.29
CA SER A 129 0.62 -2.11 19.25
C SER A 129 -0.56 -1.81 18.31
N PHE A 130 -0.89 -2.73 17.41
CA PHE A 130 -2.09 -2.66 16.59
C PHE A 130 -3.29 -3.17 17.41
N LYS A 131 -4.02 -2.24 18.03
CA LYS A 131 -5.04 -2.52 19.05
C LYS A 131 -6.36 -3.01 18.45
N ILE A 132 -6.34 -4.20 17.87
CA ILE A 132 -7.50 -5.00 17.44
C ILE A 132 -7.32 -6.45 17.91
N SER A 133 -8.37 -7.27 17.84
CA SER A 133 -8.27 -8.69 18.23
C SER A 133 -7.37 -9.49 17.27
N ASP A 134 -6.76 -10.55 17.78
CA ASP A 134 -5.86 -11.39 16.98
C ASP A 134 -6.59 -12.09 15.82
N LYS A 135 -7.86 -12.44 16.00
CA LYS A 135 -8.73 -12.94 14.92
C LYS A 135 -8.82 -11.94 13.75
N LYS A 136 -8.96 -10.65 14.04
CA LYS A 136 -8.96 -9.60 13.01
C LYS A 136 -7.59 -9.43 12.37
N LYS A 137 -6.49 -9.47 13.15
CA LYS A 137 -5.12 -9.41 12.61
C LYS A 137 -4.86 -10.56 11.65
N THR A 138 -5.19 -11.80 12.03
CA THR A 138 -5.06 -12.97 11.17
C THR A 138 -5.84 -12.80 9.86
N LYS A 139 -7.09 -12.35 9.94
CA LYS A 139 -7.91 -12.12 8.75
C LYS A 139 -7.35 -11.02 7.85
N LEU A 140 -6.84 -9.93 8.42
CA LEU A 140 -6.20 -8.86 7.65
C LEU A 140 -4.95 -9.37 6.92
N ILE A 141 -4.12 -10.15 7.59
CA ILE A 141 -2.91 -10.76 7.01
C ILE A 141 -3.30 -11.73 5.89
N GLU A 142 -4.28 -12.61 6.12
CA GLU A 142 -4.78 -13.55 5.12
C GLU A 142 -5.30 -12.84 3.86
N VAL A 143 -6.12 -11.80 4.01
CA VAL A 143 -6.65 -11.06 2.86
C VAL A 143 -5.54 -10.29 2.16
N LEU A 144 -4.61 -9.65 2.90
CA LEU A 144 -3.48 -8.93 2.31
C LEU A 144 -2.57 -9.85 1.51
N SER A 145 -2.25 -11.04 2.02
CA SER A 145 -1.40 -12.02 1.33
C SER A 145 -2.03 -12.52 0.02
N LYS A 146 -3.36 -12.73 0.00
CA LYS A 146 -4.09 -13.08 -1.23
C LYS A 146 -4.10 -11.94 -2.25
N VAL A 147 -4.23 -10.70 -1.79
CA VAL A 147 -4.27 -9.51 -2.65
C VAL A 147 -2.89 -9.19 -3.24
N SER A 148 -1.83 -9.39 -2.46
CA SER A 148 -0.45 -9.08 -2.88
C SER A 148 0.27 -10.24 -3.54
N GLY A 149 -0.17 -11.47 -3.34
CA GLY A 149 0.51 -12.69 -3.77
C GLY A 149 0.29 -13.10 -5.22
N GLU A 150 0.49 -14.41 -5.48
CA GLU A 150 0.48 -15.05 -6.80
C GLU A 150 -0.84 -14.91 -7.59
N LYS A 151 -1.96 -14.64 -6.91
CA LYS A 151 -3.29 -14.44 -7.53
C LYS A 151 -3.75 -12.98 -7.47
N GLY A 152 -2.85 -12.07 -7.15
CA GLY A 152 -3.11 -10.65 -6.98
C GLY A 152 -2.08 -9.77 -7.68
N LEU A 153 -1.48 -8.87 -6.92
CA LEU A 153 -0.55 -7.86 -7.42
C LEU A 153 0.65 -8.46 -8.18
N LEU A 154 1.25 -9.54 -7.66
CA LEU A 154 2.37 -10.18 -8.34
C LEU A 154 1.99 -10.77 -9.69
N LEU A 155 0.80 -11.39 -9.80
CA LEU A 155 0.30 -11.87 -11.09
C LEU A 155 0.05 -10.70 -12.06
N GLY A 156 -0.49 -9.59 -11.56
CA GLY A 156 -0.68 -8.38 -12.36
C GLY A 156 0.65 -7.84 -12.90
N GLN A 157 1.69 -7.79 -12.07
CA GLN A 157 3.03 -7.37 -12.49
C GLN A 157 3.65 -8.35 -13.50
N TYR A 158 3.48 -9.66 -13.29
CA TYR A 158 3.94 -10.66 -14.24
C TYR A 158 3.29 -10.49 -15.63
N TYR A 159 1.99 -10.24 -15.68
CA TYR A 159 1.30 -9.99 -16.96
C TYR A 159 1.73 -8.66 -17.60
N ASP A 160 1.96 -7.61 -16.80
CA ASP A 160 2.43 -6.32 -17.29
C ASP A 160 3.78 -6.44 -18.03
N LEU A 161 4.69 -7.25 -17.50
CA LEU A 161 6.00 -7.49 -18.09
C LEU A 161 5.98 -8.50 -19.24
N SER A 162 5.11 -9.52 -19.20
CA SER A 162 5.12 -10.63 -20.17
C SER A 162 4.27 -10.38 -21.41
N VAL A 163 3.23 -9.54 -21.32
CA VAL A 163 2.28 -9.29 -22.43
C VAL A 163 2.59 -7.98 -23.14
N LYS A 164 3.33 -8.05 -24.26
CA LYS A 164 3.76 -6.87 -25.03
C LYS A 164 2.62 -6.02 -25.62
N SER A 165 1.48 -6.65 -25.95
CA SER A 165 0.33 -5.96 -26.57
C SER A 165 -0.98 -6.54 -26.05
N PRO A 166 -1.41 -6.19 -24.82
CA PRO A 166 -2.64 -6.71 -24.28
C PRO A 166 -3.87 -6.19 -25.04
N THR A 167 -4.87 -7.05 -25.23
CA THR A 167 -6.21 -6.63 -25.68
C THR A 167 -6.84 -5.68 -24.67
N VAL A 168 -7.93 -4.99 -25.04
CA VAL A 168 -8.66 -4.11 -24.11
C VAL A 168 -9.09 -4.88 -22.86
N SER A 169 -9.64 -6.09 -23.02
CA SER A 169 -10.00 -6.95 -21.87
C SER A 169 -8.79 -7.38 -21.04
N GLY A 170 -7.65 -7.67 -21.69
CA GLY A 170 -6.40 -8.00 -21.00
C GLY A 170 -5.86 -6.82 -20.19
N ARG A 171 -5.96 -5.59 -20.70
CA ARG A 171 -5.57 -4.38 -19.94
C ARG A 171 -6.47 -4.14 -18.73
N LEU A 172 -7.77 -4.37 -18.86
CA LEU A 172 -8.70 -4.26 -17.74
C LEU A 172 -8.38 -5.28 -16.64
N GLU A 173 -8.12 -6.54 -17.01
CA GLU A 173 -7.75 -7.57 -16.05
C GLU A 173 -6.40 -7.27 -15.38
N LEU A 174 -5.40 -6.80 -16.13
CA LEU A 174 -4.12 -6.36 -15.61
C LEU A 174 -4.29 -5.22 -14.59
N ASN A 175 -5.04 -4.16 -14.93
CA ASN A 175 -5.31 -3.05 -14.02
C ASN A 175 -6.04 -3.50 -12.76
N LYS A 176 -6.96 -4.44 -12.89
CA LYS A 176 -7.67 -5.05 -11.78
C LYS A 176 -6.72 -5.76 -10.82
N LEU A 177 -5.78 -6.55 -11.33
CA LEU A 177 -4.79 -7.26 -10.53
C LEU A 177 -3.74 -6.31 -9.93
N LYS A 178 -3.13 -5.46 -10.76
CA LYS A 178 -2.02 -4.59 -10.37
C LYS A 178 -2.48 -3.44 -9.46
N THR A 179 -3.66 -2.88 -9.70
CA THR A 179 -4.13 -1.65 -9.02
C THR A 179 -5.35 -1.87 -8.15
N ALA A 180 -6.46 -2.40 -8.71
CA ALA A 180 -7.74 -2.44 -8.02
C ALA A 180 -7.76 -3.40 -6.81
N ARG A 181 -6.98 -4.49 -6.85
CA ARG A 181 -6.87 -5.44 -5.73
C ARG A 181 -6.41 -4.77 -4.44
N LEU A 182 -5.38 -3.95 -4.48
CA LEU A 182 -4.88 -3.27 -3.28
C LEU A 182 -5.82 -2.15 -2.83
N MET A 183 -6.51 -1.49 -3.76
CA MET A 183 -7.56 -0.51 -3.44
C MET A 183 -8.76 -1.18 -2.76
N SER A 184 -9.15 -2.33 -3.25
CA SER A 184 -10.21 -3.14 -2.66
C SER A 184 -9.86 -3.56 -1.21
N TYR A 185 -8.61 -3.94 -0.98
CA TYR A 185 -8.12 -4.23 0.37
C TYR A 185 -8.22 -3.02 1.29
N CYS A 186 -7.87 -1.81 0.84
CA CYS A 186 -7.98 -0.59 1.65
C CYS A 186 -9.38 -0.44 2.27
N CYS A 187 -10.42 -0.65 1.47
CA CYS A 187 -11.81 -0.52 1.92
C CYS A 187 -12.27 -1.72 2.75
N GLN A 188 -12.00 -2.95 2.30
CA GLN A 188 -12.38 -4.16 3.01
C GLN A 188 -11.74 -4.26 4.39
N ALA A 189 -10.46 -3.93 4.51
CA ALA A 189 -9.72 -4.00 5.76
C ALA A 189 -10.29 -3.06 6.84
N VAL A 190 -10.80 -1.91 6.45
CA VAL A 190 -11.50 -1.00 7.38
C VAL A 190 -12.76 -1.65 7.93
N ALA A 191 -13.57 -2.34 7.09
CA ALA A 191 -14.77 -3.06 7.52
C ALA A 191 -14.42 -4.20 8.50
N ILE A 192 -13.33 -4.94 8.24
CA ILE A 192 -12.81 -5.97 9.15
C ILE A 192 -12.44 -5.35 10.50
N CYS A 193 -11.69 -4.25 10.51
CA CYS A 193 -11.30 -3.56 11.76
C CYS A 193 -12.54 -3.08 12.54
N ALA A 194 -13.55 -2.57 11.85
CA ALA A 194 -14.80 -2.08 12.43
C ALA A 194 -15.79 -3.18 12.83
N ASN A 195 -15.41 -4.45 12.70
CA ASN A 195 -16.24 -5.60 13.05
C ASN A 195 -17.59 -5.65 12.29
N LYS A 196 -17.59 -5.25 11.03
CA LYS A 196 -18.80 -5.30 10.21
C LYS A 196 -19.09 -6.73 9.74
N ASN A 197 -20.35 -7.00 9.40
CA ASN A 197 -20.76 -8.31 8.89
C ASN A 197 -20.16 -8.60 7.51
N LYS A 198 -20.25 -9.85 7.07
CA LYS A 198 -19.67 -10.32 5.81
C LYS A 198 -20.23 -9.59 4.58
N GLY A 199 -21.53 -9.27 4.58
CA GLY A 199 -22.17 -8.53 3.47
C GLY A 199 -21.55 -7.13 3.31
N PHE A 200 -21.36 -6.42 4.43
CA PHE A 200 -20.75 -5.11 4.44
C PHE A 200 -19.25 -5.17 3.98
N GLU A 201 -18.49 -6.19 4.44
CA GLU A 201 -17.12 -6.38 3.96
C GLU A 201 -17.04 -6.59 2.43
N VAL A 202 -17.98 -7.36 1.87
CA VAL A 202 -18.07 -7.59 0.41
C VAL A 202 -18.41 -6.30 -0.33
N SER A 203 -19.35 -5.51 0.20
CA SER A 203 -19.71 -4.21 -0.38
C SER A 203 -18.51 -3.24 -0.38
N MET A 204 -17.81 -3.14 0.74
CA MET A 204 -16.60 -2.30 0.85
C MET A 204 -15.49 -2.77 -0.10
N LYS A 205 -15.31 -4.09 -0.25
CA LYS A 205 -14.40 -4.66 -1.22
C LYS A 205 -14.72 -4.18 -2.64
N LYS A 206 -15.99 -4.28 -3.07
CA LYS A 206 -16.45 -3.82 -4.40
C LYS A 206 -16.23 -2.32 -4.60
N ILE A 207 -16.52 -1.50 -3.59
CA ILE A 207 -16.27 -0.05 -3.65
C ILE A 207 -14.79 0.22 -3.95
N GLY A 208 -13.87 -0.46 -3.25
CA GLY A 208 -12.44 -0.32 -3.48
C GLY A 208 -12.01 -0.83 -4.86
N GLU A 209 -12.62 -1.90 -5.39
CA GLU A 209 -12.40 -2.38 -6.76
C GLU A 209 -12.77 -1.31 -7.78
N TYR A 210 -13.97 -0.74 -7.71
CA TYR A 210 -14.41 0.33 -8.61
C TYR A 210 -13.51 1.58 -8.53
N ILE A 211 -13.09 2.00 -7.34
CA ILE A 211 -12.15 3.13 -7.19
C ILE A 211 -10.80 2.83 -7.87
N GLY A 212 -10.38 1.57 -7.88
CA GLY A 212 -9.12 1.18 -8.48
C GLY A 212 -9.17 0.93 -9.98
N GLU A 213 -10.36 0.80 -10.56
CA GLU A 213 -10.59 0.62 -12.00
C GLU A 213 -10.72 1.95 -12.76
N ILE A 214 -11.00 3.08 -12.06
CA ILE A 214 -11.05 4.45 -12.59
C ILE A 214 -9.63 5.03 -12.74
#